data_d651be20f47bbabc146f0ee4a298aa64
#
_entry.id   d651be20f47bbabc146f0ee4a298aa64
#
_cell.length_a   1.000
_cell.length_b   1.000
_cell.length_c   1.000
_cell.angle_alpha   90.00
_cell.angle_beta   90.00
_cell.angle_gamma   90.00
#
_symmetry.space_group_name_H-M   'P 1'
#
loop_
_entity.id
_entity.type
_entity.pdbx_description
1 polymer ?
#
loop_
_entity_poly.entity_id
_entity_poly.type
_entity_poly.pdbx_seq_one_letter_code
_entity_poly.pdbx_strand_id
1 'polypeptide(L)'
;EIVIETETEAVDESTETADTKSAETATIGGSYVDFDNMQFAINGKTYTLGQTTLQELIDDGVTFNEDDIANASNNLNKNSQSSGFRITLGDYWSGQVYVFNDSDAGKTASECYISEVYLPMHIGETQNVMSCAFPVDMTLYELLANERDPTDNRTYEGESHTTDTVEYKKDSTKYYGQYGYKFEFLDGNLQYITIDYLP
;
A
#
# COMPACT_ATOMS: atom_id res chain seq x y z
N GLU A 1 0.87 35.00 -70.16
CA GLU A 1 1.43 35.04 -68.82
C GLU A 1 0.34 34.55 -67.84
N ILE A 2 0.48 33.32 -67.39
CA ILE A 2 -0.46 32.68 -66.45
C ILE A 2 0.19 32.74 -65.07
N VAL A 3 -0.35 33.52 -64.16
CA VAL A 3 0.03 33.56 -62.75
C VAL A 3 -0.74 32.47 -62.04
N ILE A 4 -0.04 31.47 -61.49
CA ILE A 4 -0.61 30.46 -60.62
C ILE A 4 -0.36 30.91 -59.18
N GLU A 5 -1.42 31.33 -58.48
CA GLU A 5 -1.43 31.54 -57.05
C GLU A 5 -1.50 30.16 -56.37
N THR A 6 -0.50 29.79 -55.58
CA THR A 6 -0.52 28.65 -54.69
C THR A 6 -1.01 29.13 -53.33
N GLU A 7 -2.24 28.79 -52.95
CA GLU A 7 -2.73 28.87 -51.59
C GLU A 7 -2.03 27.77 -50.74
N THR A 8 -1.33 28.24 -49.72
CA THR A 8 -0.76 27.34 -48.69
C THR A 8 -1.76 27.26 -47.55
N GLU A 9 -2.49 26.16 -47.46
CA GLU A 9 -3.30 25.86 -46.27
C GLU A 9 -2.36 25.55 -45.12
N ALA A 10 -2.45 26.35 -44.07
CA ALA A 10 -1.82 26.09 -42.78
C ALA A 10 -2.64 25.02 -42.05
N VAL A 11 -2.06 23.82 -41.91
CA VAL A 11 -2.58 22.76 -41.03
C VAL A 11 -2.21 23.15 -39.60
N ASP A 12 -3.22 23.53 -38.83
CA ASP A 12 -3.12 23.77 -37.39
C ASP A 12 -3.10 22.39 -36.69
N GLU A 13 -1.91 21.90 -36.41
CA GLU A 13 -1.68 20.66 -35.65
C GLU A 13 -1.73 21.02 -34.16
N SER A 14 -2.94 21.07 -33.60
CA SER A 14 -3.15 21.16 -32.16
C SER A 14 -2.74 19.82 -31.52
N THR A 15 -1.50 19.75 -31.12
CA THR A 15 -0.98 18.68 -30.24
C THR A 15 -1.62 18.87 -28.86
N GLU A 16 -2.71 18.16 -28.58
CA GLU A 16 -3.14 17.92 -27.20
C GLU A 16 -2.04 17.14 -26.48
N THR A 17 -1.21 17.85 -25.75
CA THR A 17 -0.36 17.26 -24.72
C THR A 17 -1.28 16.76 -23.62
N ALA A 18 -1.53 15.45 -23.59
CA ALA A 18 -2.10 14.80 -22.44
C ALA A 18 -1.16 15.08 -21.26
N ASP A 19 -1.58 15.96 -20.37
CA ASP A 19 -0.96 16.14 -19.05
C ASP A 19 -1.07 14.81 -18.30
N THR A 20 -0.01 14.02 -18.38
CA THR A 20 0.19 12.88 -17.51
C THR A 20 0.48 13.46 -16.14
N LYS A 21 -0.58 13.71 -15.37
CA LYS A 21 -0.48 14.09 -13.96
C LYS A 21 0.19 12.93 -13.25
N SER A 22 1.51 13.00 -13.10
CA SER A 22 2.28 12.16 -12.21
C SER A 22 1.58 12.25 -10.85
N ALA A 23 1.07 11.12 -10.35
CA ALA A 23 0.53 11.07 -9.01
C ALA A 23 1.65 11.52 -8.07
N GLU A 24 1.47 12.67 -7.41
CA GLU A 24 2.36 13.10 -6.35
C GLU A 24 2.30 12.00 -5.28
N THR A 25 3.38 11.23 -5.17
CA THR A 25 3.55 10.27 -4.08
C THR A 25 3.57 11.09 -2.80
N ALA A 26 2.55 10.94 -1.96
CA ALA A 26 2.52 11.59 -0.67
C ALA A 26 3.78 11.13 0.09
N THR A 27 4.70 12.05 0.36
CA THR A 27 5.87 11.75 1.17
C THR A 27 5.41 11.70 2.62
N ILE A 28 5.15 10.50 3.12
CA ILE A 28 4.99 10.26 4.56
C ILE A 28 6.38 10.45 5.13
N GLY A 29 6.63 11.59 5.80
CA GLY A 29 7.92 11.87 6.42
C GLY A 29 8.07 11.09 7.72
N GLY A 30 9.30 10.64 8.03
CA GLY A 30 9.59 9.98 9.30
C GLY A 30 10.55 8.80 9.18
N SER A 31 10.66 8.04 10.24
CA SER A 31 11.34 6.75 10.30
C SER A 31 10.61 5.73 9.40
N TYR A 32 11.34 4.80 8.80
CA TYR A 32 10.76 3.72 8.00
C TYR A 32 9.93 2.77 8.87
N VAL A 33 10.27 2.67 10.15
CA VAL A 33 9.57 1.88 11.17
C VAL A 33 9.09 2.81 12.28
N ASP A 34 7.87 3.31 12.16
CA ASP A 34 7.23 4.20 13.14
C ASP A 34 6.05 3.49 13.81
N PHE A 35 6.28 2.95 15.00
CA PHE A 35 5.25 2.27 15.78
C PHE A 35 4.20 3.21 16.41
N ASP A 36 4.49 4.49 16.48
CA ASP A 36 3.59 5.48 17.06
C ASP A 36 2.62 6.04 16.01
N ASN A 37 3.05 6.01 14.71
CA ASN A 37 2.25 6.47 13.57
C ASN A 37 2.36 5.47 12.41
N MET A 38 1.77 4.29 12.58
CA MET A 38 1.76 3.25 11.55
C MET A 38 0.88 3.67 10.37
N GLN A 39 1.48 4.43 9.43
CA GLN A 39 0.78 5.10 8.35
C GLN A 39 1.06 4.46 6.99
N PHE A 40 0.08 4.55 6.12
CA PHE A 40 0.16 4.27 4.69
C PHE A 40 -0.64 5.32 3.92
N ALA A 41 -0.41 5.45 2.63
CA ALA A 41 -1.19 6.35 1.79
C ALA A 41 -1.80 5.59 0.60
N ILE A 42 -2.98 6.02 0.16
CA ILE A 42 -3.64 5.57 -1.06
C ILE A 42 -4.01 6.81 -1.87
N ASN A 43 -3.64 6.86 -3.14
CA ASN A 43 -3.87 8.00 -4.01
C ASN A 43 -3.43 9.34 -3.39
N GLY A 44 -2.33 9.33 -2.64
CA GLY A 44 -1.77 10.50 -1.96
C GLY A 44 -2.49 10.92 -0.68
N LYS A 45 -3.55 10.24 -0.24
CA LYS A 45 -4.21 10.46 1.04
C LYS A 45 -3.68 9.51 2.10
N THR A 46 -3.26 10.06 3.24
CA THR A 46 -2.67 9.29 4.36
C THR A 46 -3.75 8.73 5.28
N TYR A 47 -3.54 7.49 5.71
CA TYR A 47 -4.37 6.73 6.65
C TYR A 47 -3.49 6.14 7.76
N THR A 48 -4.09 5.83 8.91
CA THR A 48 -3.38 5.27 10.08
C THR A 48 -4.00 3.93 10.49
N LEU A 49 -3.17 2.89 10.61
CA LEU A 49 -3.61 1.60 11.13
C LEU A 49 -4.13 1.74 12.57
N GLY A 50 -5.13 0.95 12.91
CA GLY A 50 -5.76 0.99 14.22
C GLY A 50 -6.71 2.19 14.46
N GLN A 51 -6.79 3.13 13.51
CA GLN A 51 -7.64 4.33 13.60
C GLN A 51 -8.61 4.44 12.43
N THR A 52 -8.10 4.39 11.20
CA THR A 52 -8.90 4.49 9.98
C THR A 52 -9.76 3.24 9.78
N THR A 53 -11.04 3.42 9.50
CA THR A 53 -11.99 2.32 9.21
C THR A 53 -12.02 1.97 7.72
N LEU A 54 -12.50 0.77 7.38
CA LEU A 54 -12.75 0.42 5.98
C LEU A 54 -13.79 1.35 5.33
N GLN A 55 -14.80 1.80 6.10
CA GLN A 55 -15.81 2.72 5.59
C GLN A 55 -15.20 4.05 5.15
N GLU A 56 -14.23 4.58 5.90
CA GLU A 56 -13.52 5.80 5.50
C GLU A 56 -12.78 5.64 4.17
N LEU A 57 -12.14 4.50 3.91
CA LEU A 57 -11.53 4.22 2.60
C LEU A 57 -12.58 4.17 1.47
N ILE A 58 -13.73 3.55 1.73
CA ILE A 58 -14.85 3.48 0.77
C ILE A 58 -15.38 4.89 0.48
N ASP A 59 -15.63 5.70 1.50
CA ASP A 59 -16.16 7.06 1.38
C ASP A 59 -15.17 8.00 0.65
N ASP A 60 -13.88 7.74 0.77
CA ASP A 60 -12.81 8.44 0.06
C ASP A 60 -12.64 7.98 -1.41
N GLY A 61 -13.44 7.02 -1.86
CA GLY A 61 -13.45 6.55 -3.23
C GLY A 61 -12.30 5.59 -3.59
N VAL A 62 -11.70 4.92 -2.59
CA VAL A 62 -10.74 3.85 -2.84
C VAL A 62 -11.44 2.71 -3.59
N THR A 63 -10.86 2.27 -4.71
CA THR A 63 -11.41 1.19 -5.52
C THR A 63 -10.96 -0.16 -4.99
N PHE A 64 -11.92 -1.02 -4.74
CA PHE A 64 -11.71 -2.39 -4.28
C PHE A 64 -12.15 -3.42 -5.32
N ASN A 65 -11.64 -4.64 -5.19
CA ASN A 65 -12.18 -5.76 -5.91
C ASN A 65 -13.67 -5.99 -5.51
N GLU A 66 -14.55 -6.18 -6.49
CA GLU A 66 -16.01 -6.27 -6.28
C GLU A 66 -16.42 -7.41 -5.35
N ASP A 67 -15.78 -8.59 -5.50
CA ASP A 67 -16.08 -9.77 -4.68
C ASP A 67 -15.64 -9.57 -3.22
N ASP A 68 -14.53 -8.87 -3.00
CA ASP A 68 -14.01 -8.61 -1.66
C ASP A 68 -14.88 -7.55 -0.96
N ILE A 69 -15.17 -6.42 -1.63
CA ILE A 69 -15.93 -5.32 -1.03
C ILE A 69 -17.38 -5.69 -0.71
N ALA A 70 -17.95 -6.65 -1.42
CA ALA A 70 -19.27 -7.21 -1.10
C ALA A 70 -19.33 -7.77 0.34
N ASN A 71 -18.18 -8.18 0.90
CA ASN A 71 -18.07 -8.68 2.26
C ASN A 71 -17.95 -7.58 3.33
N ALA A 72 -17.83 -6.30 2.94
CA ALA A 72 -17.73 -5.19 3.89
C ALA A 72 -18.96 -5.04 4.79
N SER A 73 -20.15 -5.49 4.34
CA SER A 73 -21.38 -5.52 5.11
C SER A 73 -21.51 -6.71 6.06
N ASN A 74 -20.62 -7.70 5.99
CA ASN A 74 -20.69 -8.89 6.82
C ASN A 74 -20.33 -8.56 8.28
N ASN A 75 -20.96 -9.28 9.22
CA ASN A 75 -20.62 -9.18 10.63
C ASN A 75 -19.29 -9.86 10.92
N LEU A 76 -18.37 -9.12 11.50
CA LEU A 76 -17.10 -9.62 12.00
C LEU A 76 -17.22 -9.84 13.51
N ASN A 77 -16.93 -11.06 13.97
CA ASN A 77 -17.00 -11.38 15.39
C ASN A 77 -15.99 -10.52 16.19
N LYS A 78 -16.25 -10.37 17.50
CA LYS A 78 -15.30 -9.70 18.38
C LYS A 78 -13.93 -10.39 18.33
N ASN A 79 -12.87 -9.58 18.42
CA ASN A 79 -11.47 -10.04 18.42
C ASN A 79 -11.14 -10.90 17.20
N SER A 80 -11.71 -10.57 16.03
CA SER A 80 -11.47 -11.28 14.78
C SER A 80 -11.01 -10.31 13.69
N GLN A 81 -10.12 -10.82 12.84
CA GLN A 81 -9.71 -10.15 11.60
C GLN A 81 -10.57 -10.63 10.43
N SER A 82 -10.79 -9.77 9.46
CA SER A 82 -11.48 -10.11 8.21
C SER A 82 -10.60 -10.94 7.28
N SER A 83 -11.20 -11.50 6.20
CA SER A 83 -10.50 -11.73 4.94
C SER A 83 -10.04 -10.40 4.36
N GLY A 84 -8.98 -10.41 3.53
CA GLY A 84 -8.45 -9.17 2.96
C GLY A 84 -9.38 -8.54 1.92
N PHE A 85 -9.31 -7.21 1.83
CA PHE A 85 -9.96 -6.40 0.82
C PHE A 85 -8.90 -5.90 -0.16
N ARG A 86 -8.87 -6.45 -1.37
CA ARG A 86 -7.90 -6.08 -2.41
C ARG A 86 -8.21 -4.69 -2.96
N ILE A 87 -7.20 -3.83 -2.98
CA ILE A 87 -7.26 -2.51 -3.60
C ILE A 87 -6.82 -2.64 -5.06
N THR A 88 -7.58 -2.03 -5.98
CA THR A 88 -7.35 -2.16 -7.42
C THR A 88 -7.16 -0.80 -8.08
N LEU A 89 -6.43 -0.78 -9.20
CA LEU A 89 -6.36 0.32 -10.15
C LEU A 89 -6.71 -0.23 -11.52
N GLY A 90 -7.96 -0.03 -11.97
CA GLY A 90 -8.50 -0.75 -13.11
C GLY A 90 -8.48 -2.27 -12.84
N ASP A 91 -7.89 -3.03 -13.76
CA ASP A 91 -7.76 -4.49 -13.65
C ASP A 91 -6.54 -4.94 -12.81
N TYR A 92 -5.77 -4.00 -12.26
CA TYR A 92 -4.53 -4.30 -11.57
C TYR A 92 -4.73 -4.30 -10.05
N TRP A 93 -4.11 -5.29 -9.39
CA TRP A 93 -4.02 -5.36 -7.94
C TRP A 93 -2.89 -4.45 -7.43
N SER A 94 -3.22 -3.50 -6.55
CA SER A 94 -2.27 -2.53 -5.99
C SER A 94 -1.91 -2.80 -4.54
N GLY A 95 -2.62 -3.69 -3.87
CA GLY A 95 -2.39 -4.04 -2.47
C GLY A 95 -3.64 -4.56 -1.81
N GLN A 96 -3.56 -4.78 -0.50
CA GLN A 96 -4.65 -5.38 0.28
C GLN A 96 -4.68 -4.81 1.69
N VAL A 97 -5.88 -4.61 2.22
CA VAL A 97 -6.08 -4.23 3.62
C VAL A 97 -6.92 -5.27 4.32
N TYR A 98 -6.69 -5.41 5.63
CA TYR A 98 -7.48 -6.24 6.53
C TYR A 98 -8.03 -5.38 7.65
N VAL A 99 -9.19 -5.73 8.17
CA VAL A 99 -9.78 -5.02 9.30
C VAL A 99 -9.90 -5.93 10.52
N PHE A 100 -9.86 -5.32 11.69
CA PHE A 100 -9.96 -6.02 12.96
C PHE A 100 -11.08 -5.44 13.82
N ASN A 101 -11.92 -6.31 14.36
CA ASN A 101 -12.95 -5.93 15.31
C ASN A 101 -12.41 -6.02 16.75
N ASP A 102 -12.00 -4.88 17.30
CA ASP A 102 -11.49 -4.72 18.67
C ASP A 102 -12.60 -4.43 19.70
N SER A 103 -13.87 -4.52 19.30
CA SER A 103 -15.00 -4.27 20.20
C SER A 103 -15.43 -5.53 20.97
N ASP A 104 -16.23 -5.35 22.01
CA ASP A 104 -16.75 -6.46 22.84
C ASP A 104 -17.88 -7.26 22.18
N ALA A 105 -18.35 -6.85 21.00
CA ALA A 105 -19.45 -7.47 20.27
C ALA A 105 -19.12 -7.65 18.79
N GLY A 106 -19.99 -8.35 18.06
CA GLY A 106 -19.93 -8.38 16.59
C GLY A 106 -20.15 -6.98 16.02
N LYS A 107 -19.42 -6.65 14.94
CA LYS A 107 -19.45 -5.35 14.27
C LYS A 107 -19.36 -5.54 12.76
N THR A 108 -19.99 -4.67 11.99
CA THR A 108 -19.88 -4.70 10.53
C THR A 108 -18.41 -4.50 10.11
N ALA A 109 -17.92 -5.29 9.18
CA ALA A 109 -16.51 -5.21 8.77
C ALA A 109 -16.13 -3.80 8.28
N SER A 110 -17.04 -3.09 7.57
CA SER A 110 -16.79 -1.71 7.14
C SER A 110 -16.58 -0.73 8.30
N GLU A 111 -17.14 -0.98 9.46
CA GLU A 111 -16.99 -0.13 10.65
C GLU A 111 -15.74 -0.47 11.49
N CYS A 112 -15.05 -1.56 11.16
CA CYS A 112 -13.81 -1.97 11.82
C CYS A 112 -12.63 -1.20 11.28
N TYR A 113 -11.59 -1.00 12.12
CA TYR A 113 -10.39 -0.30 11.68
C TYR A 113 -9.47 -1.20 10.84
N ILE A 114 -8.69 -0.57 9.97
CA ILE A 114 -7.62 -1.24 9.22
C ILE A 114 -6.54 -1.69 10.19
N SER A 115 -6.32 -2.99 10.25
CA SER A 115 -5.32 -3.62 11.14
C SER A 115 -4.09 -4.09 10.40
N GLU A 116 -4.18 -4.32 9.09
CA GLU A 116 -3.05 -4.78 8.30
C GLU A 116 -3.12 -4.22 6.89
N VAL A 117 -1.96 -3.89 6.36
CA VAL A 117 -1.76 -3.47 4.98
C VAL A 117 -0.68 -4.35 4.37
N TYR A 118 -0.97 -4.93 3.22
CA TYR A 118 -0.02 -5.66 2.39
C TYR A 118 0.21 -4.89 1.08
N LEU A 119 1.46 -4.55 0.80
CA LEU A 119 1.86 -3.77 -0.37
C LEU A 119 2.87 -4.55 -1.21
N PRO A 120 2.50 -4.92 -2.44
CA PRO A 120 3.46 -5.39 -3.44
C PRO A 120 4.19 -4.19 -4.04
N MET A 121 5.53 -4.15 -3.96
CA MET A 121 6.35 -3.03 -4.42
C MET A 121 6.88 -3.20 -5.85
N HIS A 122 6.89 -4.42 -6.37
CA HIS A 122 7.42 -4.75 -7.70
C HIS A 122 6.43 -4.57 -8.85
N ILE A 123 5.21 -4.11 -8.58
CA ILE A 123 4.22 -3.84 -9.63
C ILE A 123 4.66 -2.58 -10.36
N GLY A 124 5.05 -2.73 -11.61
CA GLY A 124 5.66 -1.75 -12.51
C GLY A 124 5.24 -0.29 -12.30
N GLU A 125 6.12 0.62 -12.62
CA GLU A 125 6.21 2.05 -12.25
C GLU A 125 4.93 2.89 -12.38
N THR A 126 3.88 2.40 -13.01
CA THR A 126 2.69 3.21 -13.34
C THR A 126 1.46 2.90 -12.50
N GLN A 127 1.51 1.94 -11.55
CA GLN A 127 0.26 1.37 -11.05
C GLN A 127 0.19 1.14 -9.54
N ASN A 128 1.13 1.62 -8.78
CA ASN A 128 1.03 1.56 -7.34
C ASN A 128 0.33 2.81 -6.80
N VAL A 129 -0.93 2.65 -6.41
CA VAL A 129 -1.70 3.72 -5.76
C VAL A 129 -1.41 3.81 -4.27
N MET A 130 -0.66 2.84 -3.72
CA MET A 130 -0.30 2.77 -2.32
C MET A 130 1.16 3.15 -2.10
N SER A 131 1.43 3.85 -1.00
CA SER A 131 2.78 4.24 -0.59
C SER A 131 2.93 4.26 0.93
N CYS A 132 4.18 4.25 1.39
CA CYS A 132 4.57 4.36 2.79
C CYS A 132 5.67 5.41 2.96
N ALA A 133 6.24 5.52 4.17
CA ALA A 133 7.30 6.47 4.50
C ALA A 133 8.67 6.17 3.84
N PHE A 134 8.78 5.06 3.12
CA PHE A 134 10.03 4.62 2.49
C PHE A 134 9.86 4.50 0.97
N PRO A 135 10.96 4.62 0.20
CA PRO A 135 10.91 4.54 -1.26
C PRO A 135 10.58 3.12 -1.74
N VAL A 136 9.86 3.04 -2.86
CA VAL A 136 9.44 1.76 -3.48
C VAL A 136 10.62 0.93 -4.02
N ASP A 137 11.73 1.57 -4.32
CA ASP A 137 12.98 0.99 -4.82
C ASP A 137 14.03 0.78 -3.71
N MET A 138 13.61 0.84 -2.43
CA MET A 138 14.49 0.64 -1.29
C MET A 138 15.20 -0.70 -1.35
N THR A 139 16.49 -0.69 -1.07
CA THR A 139 17.31 -1.89 -0.97
C THR A 139 17.38 -2.40 0.47
N LEU A 140 17.71 -3.69 0.65
CA LEU A 140 17.97 -4.28 1.96
C LEU A 140 19.05 -3.49 2.73
N TYR A 141 20.10 -3.05 2.04
CA TYR A 141 21.17 -2.26 2.65
C TYR A 141 20.66 -0.91 3.19
N GLU A 142 19.81 -0.22 2.42
CA GLU A 142 19.22 1.06 2.83
C GLU A 142 18.29 0.90 4.03
N LEU A 143 17.46 -0.17 4.06
CA LEU A 143 16.63 -0.47 5.22
C LEU A 143 17.50 -0.62 6.47
N LEU A 144 18.48 -1.50 6.45
CA LEU A 144 19.34 -1.81 7.61
C LEU A 144 20.27 -0.65 8.01
N ALA A 145 20.53 0.30 7.10
CA ALA A 145 21.28 1.51 7.39
C ALA A 145 20.42 2.58 8.10
N ASN A 146 19.12 2.66 7.75
CA ASN A 146 18.18 3.63 8.32
C ASN A 146 17.53 3.10 9.60
N GLU A 147 17.16 1.82 9.61
CA GLU A 147 16.51 1.18 10.76
C GLU A 147 17.41 0.05 11.30
N ARG A 148 17.91 0.26 12.51
CA ARG A 148 18.79 -0.69 13.17
C ARG A 148 18.02 -1.69 14.04
N ASP A 149 18.67 -2.79 14.38
CA ASP A 149 18.20 -3.76 15.36
C ASP A 149 16.83 -4.37 15.00
N PRO A 150 16.69 -5.02 13.81
CA PRO A 150 15.46 -5.75 13.49
C PRO A 150 15.21 -6.86 14.52
N THR A 151 13.93 -7.13 14.77
CA THR A 151 13.51 -8.22 15.68
C THR A 151 13.87 -9.59 15.12
N ASP A 152 13.82 -9.70 13.78
CA ASP A 152 14.26 -10.90 13.04
C ASP A 152 14.84 -10.48 11.68
N ASN A 153 15.84 -11.21 11.22
CA ASN A 153 16.46 -11.03 9.91
C ASN A 153 16.90 -12.40 9.40
N ARG A 154 16.24 -12.87 8.35
CA ARG A 154 16.43 -14.20 7.77
C ARG A 154 16.75 -14.10 6.30
N THR A 155 17.77 -14.82 5.86
CA THR A 155 18.14 -15.00 4.46
C THR A 155 17.87 -16.44 4.04
N TYR A 156 17.18 -16.63 2.93
CA TYR A 156 17.01 -17.90 2.26
C TYR A 156 17.71 -17.85 0.90
N GLU A 157 18.72 -18.68 0.72
CA GLU A 157 19.44 -18.85 -0.55
C GLU A 157 18.78 -19.99 -1.35
N GLY A 158 18.05 -19.62 -2.39
CA GLY A 158 17.50 -20.54 -3.38
C GLY A 158 18.51 -20.85 -4.50
N GLU A 159 18.14 -21.73 -5.42
CA GLU A 159 19.01 -22.08 -6.56
C GLU A 159 19.27 -20.89 -7.52
N SER A 160 18.34 -19.96 -7.64
CA SER A 160 18.40 -18.84 -8.60
C SER A 160 18.21 -17.46 -7.96
N HIS A 161 17.74 -17.37 -6.72
CA HIS A 161 17.41 -16.13 -6.04
C HIS A 161 17.72 -16.20 -4.55
N THR A 162 18.06 -15.06 -3.99
CA THR A 162 18.15 -14.87 -2.56
C THR A 162 16.91 -14.11 -2.07
N THR A 163 16.25 -14.62 -1.05
CA THR A 163 15.13 -13.94 -0.39
C THR A 163 15.54 -13.53 1.01
N ASP A 164 15.43 -12.25 1.33
CA ASP A 164 15.65 -11.73 2.67
C ASP A 164 14.32 -11.28 3.28
N THR A 165 14.10 -11.63 4.54
CA THR A 165 12.97 -11.17 5.32
C THR A 165 13.48 -10.43 6.54
N VAL A 166 13.07 -9.18 6.71
CA VAL A 166 13.44 -8.33 7.86
C VAL A 166 12.17 -7.94 8.59
N GLU A 167 12.13 -8.18 9.88
CA GLU A 167 10.97 -7.87 10.72
C GLU A 167 11.35 -6.93 11.88
N TYR A 168 10.46 -5.95 12.12
CA TYR A 168 10.48 -5.08 13.29
C TYR A 168 9.14 -5.27 13.99
N LYS A 169 9.15 -5.97 15.13
CA LYS A 169 7.94 -6.38 15.84
C LYS A 169 7.93 -5.91 17.29
N LYS A 170 6.75 -5.59 17.80
CA LYS A 170 6.47 -5.36 19.22
C LYS A 170 5.37 -6.31 19.69
N ASP A 171 5.38 -6.65 20.97
CA ASP A 171 4.29 -7.41 21.58
C ASP A 171 3.06 -6.52 21.73
N SER A 172 1.88 -7.06 21.41
CA SER A 172 0.61 -6.43 21.72
C SER A 172 0.42 -6.32 23.23
N THR A 173 -0.17 -5.21 23.68
CA THR A 173 -0.48 -5.00 25.10
C THR A 173 -1.82 -5.60 25.51
N LYS A 174 -2.69 -5.88 24.54
CA LYS A 174 -4.06 -6.35 24.76
C LYS A 174 -4.31 -7.80 24.34
N TYR A 175 -3.58 -8.26 23.32
CA TYR A 175 -3.78 -9.57 22.70
C TYR A 175 -2.50 -10.40 22.76
N TYR A 176 -2.67 -11.72 22.68
CA TYR A 176 -1.51 -12.59 22.47
C TYR A 176 -1.07 -12.51 21.02
N GLY A 177 0.05 -11.84 20.75
CA GLY A 177 0.61 -11.67 19.42
C GLY A 177 1.54 -10.46 19.33
N GLN A 178 2.15 -10.33 18.18
CA GLN A 178 3.04 -9.22 17.84
C GLN A 178 2.46 -8.44 16.67
N TYR A 179 2.91 -7.19 16.51
CA TYR A 179 2.56 -6.31 15.42
C TYR A 179 3.79 -5.51 14.96
N GLY A 180 3.74 -4.94 13.78
CA GLY A 180 4.82 -4.10 13.27
C GLY A 180 5.00 -4.15 11.77
N TYR A 181 6.25 -4.30 11.33
CA TYR A 181 6.67 -4.22 9.94
C TYR A 181 7.39 -5.49 9.52
N LYS A 182 7.06 -5.98 8.33
CA LYS A 182 7.77 -7.06 7.65
C LYS A 182 8.12 -6.61 6.25
N PHE A 183 9.40 -6.68 5.91
CA PHE A 183 9.94 -6.37 4.59
C PHE A 183 10.47 -7.64 3.96
N GLU A 184 10.12 -7.87 2.70
CA GLU A 184 10.58 -9.02 1.93
C GLU A 184 11.31 -8.54 0.68
N PHE A 185 12.59 -8.95 0.55
CA PHE A 185 13.46 -8.60 -0.55
C PHE A 185 13.76 -9.82 -1.42
N LEU A 186 13.91 -9.59 -2.71
CA LEU A 186 14.41 -10.57 -3.66
C LEU A 186 15.68 -10.01 -4.30
N ASP A 187 16.78 -10.73 -4.15
CA ASP A 187 18.11 -10.30 -4.63
C ASP A 187 18.46 -8.88 -4.15
N GLY A 188 18.11 -8.58 -2.88
CA GLY A 188 18.35 -7.29 -2.23
C GLY A 188 17.39 -6.16 -2.58
N ASN A 189 16.40 -6.38 -3.47
CA ASN A 189 15.41 -5.38 -3.87
C ASN A 189 14.06 -5.64 -3.21
N LEU A 190 13.44 -4.60 -2.69
CA LEU A 190 12.15 -4.69 -2.00
C LEU A 190 11.04 -5.23 -2.93
N GLN A 191 10.33 -6.25 -2.45
CA GLN A 191 9.23 -6.88 -3.18
C GLN A 191 7.90 -6.68 -2.49
N TYR A 192 7.85 -6.91 -1.19
CA TYR A 192 6.62 -6.87 -0.40
C TYR A 192 6.86 -6.21 0.94
N ILE A 193 5.80 -5.57 1.42
CA ILE A 193 5.74 -5.04 2.76
C ILE A 193 4.41 -5.43 3.38
N THR A 194 4.48 -5.87 4.63
CA THR A 194 3.31 -5.99 5.49
C THR A 194 3.49 -5.05 6.68
N ILE A 195 2.50 -4.23 6.94
CA ILE A 195 2.41 -3.42 8.16
C ILE A 195 1.17 -3.90 8.89
N ASP A 196 1.34 -4.40 10.09
CA ASP A 196 0.24 -4.91 10.92
C ASP A 196 0.19 -4.20 12.27
N TYR A 197 -1.01 -3.92 12.75
CA TYR A 197 -1.31 -3.28 14.02
C TYR A 197 -2.23 -4.16 14.87
N LEU A 198 -1.80 -4.40 16.11
CA LEU A 198 -2.57 -5.11 17.11
C LEU A 198 -2.38 -4.38 18.45
N PRO A 199 -3.46 -3.79 19.06
CA PRO A 199 -3.36 -2.96 20.26
C PRO A 199 -2.89 -3.70 21.52
#